data_230ec5b4b204f96fa9653b5cd2001759
#
_entry.id   230ec5b4b204f96fa9653b5cd2001759
#
_cell.length_a   1.000
_cell.length_b   1.000
_cell.length_c   1.000
_cell.angle_alpha   90.00
_cell.angle_beta   90.00
_cell.angle_gamma   90.00
#
_symmetry.space_group_name_H-M   'P 1'
#
loop_
_entity.id
_entity.type
_entity.pdbx_description
1 polymer ?
#
loop_
_entity_poly.entity_id
_entity_poly.type
_entity_poly.pdbx_seq_one_letter_code
_entity_poly.pdbx_strand_id
1 'polypeptide(L)'
;MRFGIQIVPEDRWQTARVKWRRAEQMGFDHAWTYDHLNWRAFRAKDWFTAVPTLTAAAVETERIGLGVLVASPNLRHPVYLAKDVTAIDDIAGGRLILGLGSGAEGFDSTMTRRTPWSRRERTERFEEYVRLTDLLLRQPVTTFDGRHYVANEVHSYPLCQQQPRVPFAIAAAGIRGMRLAAEHGSYWVTTGEPNRLVSAPYEQALPVLRQQVEALEKACVEVGRDPATVARLLICGPSVGGVLESPAAFFDAAGRFAEAGITDFVVQWPRPCEPFSGKVEVLEKVAEELDRPRNT
;
A
#
# COMPACT_ATOMS: atom_id res chain seq x y z
N MET A 1 -16.98 4.09 -3.15
CA MET A 1 -15.81 3.40 -2.57
C MET A 1 -15.15 2.59 -3.65
N ARG A 2 -13.81 2.58 -3.73
CA ARG A 2 -13.02 1.71 -4.59
C ARG A 2 -12.61 0.46 -3.83
N PHE A 3 -12.42 -0.64 -4.56
CA PHE A 3 -12.07 -1.92 -3.97
C PHE A 3 -10.73 -2.43 -4.49
N GLY A 4 -9.90 -2.87 -3.58
CA GLY A 4 -8.58 -3.40 -3.89
C GLY A 4 -8.35 -4.79 -3.34
N ILE A 5 -7.34 -5.44 -3.88
CA ILE A 5 -6.93 -6.78 -3.47
C ILE A 5 -5.43 -6.80 -3.15
N GLN A 6 -5.05 -7.37 -2.01
CA GLN A 6 -3.66 -7.57 -1.61
C GLN A 6 -3.26 -9.02 -1.89
N ILE A 7 -2.25 -9.23 -2.71
CA ILE A 7 -1.73 -10.55 -3.08
C ILE A 7 -0.40 -10.78 -2.38
N VAL A 8 -0.33 -11.81 -1.53
CA VAL A 8 0.90 -12.21 -0.85
C VAL A 8 1.88 -12.78 -1.89
N PRO A 9 3.14 -12.35 -1.94
CA PRO A 9 4.12 -12.79 -2.94
C PRO A 9 4.77 -14.12 -2.54
N GLU A 10 3.96 -15.15 -2.27
CA GLU A 10 4.42 -16.49 -1.84
C GLU A 10 4.43 -17.53 -2.96
N ASP A 11 3.70 -17.28 -4.04
CA ASP A 11 3.58 -18.25 -5.13
C ASP A 11 4.66 -18.05 -6.19
N ARG A 12 5.07 -19.16 -6.79
CA ARG A 12 5.86 -19.10 -8.03
C ARG A 12 5.07 -18.42 -9.14
N TRP A 13 5.75 -17.71 -10.03
CA TRP A 13 5.10 -16.82 -10.99
C TRP A 13 3.98 -17.48 -11.82
N GLN A 14 4.16 -18.72 -12.24
CA GLN A 14 3.12 -19.42 -13.02
C GLN A 14 1.78 -19.54 -12.29
N THR A 15 1.79 -19.58 -10.96
CA THR A 15 0.61 -19.55 -10.10
C THR A 15 0.19 -18.11 -9.80
N ALA A 16 1.14 -17.25 -9.42
CA ALA A 16 0.88 -15.88 -9.03
C ALA A 16 0.20 -15.08 -10.15
N ARG A 17 0.65 -15.22 -11.41
CA ARG A 17 0.08 -14.49 -12.56
C ARG A 17 -1.43 -14.70 -12.72
N VAL A 18 -1.93 -15.87 -12.35
CA VAL A 18 -3.37 -16.17 -12.42
C VAL A 18 -4.14 -15.30 -11.42
N LYS A 19 -3.60 -15.09 -10.22
CA LYS A 19 -4.22 -14.22 -9.20
C LYS A 19 -4.30 -12.77 -9.68
N TRP A 20 -3.23 -12.24 -10.30
CA TRP A 20 -3.19 -10.88 -10.84
C TRP A 20 -4.21 -10.67 -11.97
N ARG A 21 -4.25 -11.58 -12.94
CA ARG A 21 -5.26 -11.56 -14.02
C ARG A 21 -6.68 -11.65 -13.47
N ARG A 22 -6.93 -12.55 -12.53
CA ARG A 22 -8.26 -12.72 -11.93
C ARG A 22 -8.68 -11.48 -11.12
N ALA A 23 -7.76 -10.83 -10.41
CA ALA A 23 -8.06 -9.58 -9.72
C ALA A 23 -8.59 -8.51 -10.68
N GLU A 24 -7.99 -8.37 -11.87
CA GLU A 24 -8.48 -7.47 -12.90
C GLU A 24 -9.82 -7.92 -13.49
N GLN A 25 -9.98 -9.22 -13.78
CA GLN A 25 -11.23 -9.79 -14.32
C GLN A 25 -12.40 -9.66 -13.35
N MET A 26 -12.14 -9.72 -12.05
CA MET A 26 -13.11 -9.52 -10.98
C MET A 26 -13.51 -8.05 -10.79
N GLY A 27 -12.91 -7.11 -11.53
CA GLY A 27 -13.28 -5.68 -11.48
C GLY A 27 -12.74 -4.93 -10.27
N PHE A 28 -11.67 -5.42 -9.62
CA PHE A 28 -10.99 -4.64 -8.60
C PHE A 28 -10.31 -3.41 -9.21
N ASP A 29 -10.39 -2.27 -8.51
CA ASP A 29 -9.80 -1.00 -8.97
C ASP A 29 -8.27 -1.04 -8.90
N HIS A 30 -7.70 -1.72 -7.90
CA HIS A 30 -6.25 -1.82 -7.70
C HIS A 30 -5.84 -3.13 -7.01
N ALA A 31 -4.67 -3.62 -7.37
CA ALA A 31 -4.04 -4.81 -6.78
C ALA A 31 -2.66 -4.47 -6.21
N TRP A 32 -2.34 -5.06 -5.08
CA TRP A 32 -1.19 -4.73 -4.27
C TRP A 32 -0.36 -5.95 -3.91
N THR A 33 0.94 -5.75 -3.67
CA THR A 33 1.78 -6.76 -3.04
C THR A 33 2.58 -6.18 -1.88
N TYR A 34 3.15 -7.03 -1.04
CA TYR A 34 4.01 -6.63 0.07
C TYR A 34 5.46 -6.45 -0.38
N ASP A 35 6.18 -5.53 0.28
CA ASP A 35 7.61 -5.36 0.12
C ASP A 35 8.33 -5.69 1.44
N HIS A 36 8.71 -6.95 1.56
CA HIS A 36 9.48 -7.50 2.66
C HIS A 36 10.58 -8.43 2.13
N LEU A 37 11.65 -8.65 2.88
CA LEU A 37 12.60 -9.74 2.59
C LEU A 37 12.00 -11.08 2.99
N ASN A 38 11.33 -11.12 4.13
CA ASN A 38 10.34 -12.12 4.52
C ASN A 38 9.48 -11.56 5.68
N TRP A 39 8.31 -12.13 5.90
CA TRP A 39 7.37 -11.52 6.81
C TRP A 39 6.73 -12.54 7.77
N ARG A 40 6.88 -12.31 9.08
CA ARG A 40 6.17 -13.01 10.17
C ARG A 40 6.03 -14.53 9.94
N ALA A 41 4.79 -15.00 9.69
CA ALA A 41 4.45 -16.40 9.46
C ALA A 41 5.05 -16.99 8.17
N PHE A 42 5.60 -16.15 7.29
CA PHE A 42 6.24 -16.54 6.03
C PHE A 42 7.76 -16.67 6.13
N ARG A 43 8.34 -16.56 7.33
CA ARG A 43 9.79 -16.53 7.51
C ARG A 43 10.52 -17.76 6.94
N ALA A 44 9.87 -18.91 6.95
CA ALA A 44 10.41 -20.17 6.42
C ALA A 44 9.62 -20.66 5.18
N LYS A 45 8.98 -19.75 4.46
CA LYS A 45 8.20 -20.03 3.24
C LYS A 45 8.75 -19.24 2.06
N ASP A 46 8.33 -19.60 0.84
CA ASP A 46 8.64 -18.84 -0.35
C ASP A 46 8.15 -17.38 -0.19
N TRP A 47 9.00 -16.44 -0.58
CA TRP A 47 8.69 -15.01 -0.55
C TRP A 47 9.44 -14.30 -1.67
N PHE A 48 8.72 -13.69 -2.58
CA PHE A 48 9.28 -12.98 -3.72
C PHE A 48 9.27 -11.46 -3.47
N THR A 49 10.27 -10.77 -4.01
CA THR A 49 10.39 -9.31 -3.84
C THR A 49 9.38 -8.54 -4.69
N ALA A 50 8.97 -7.36 -4.21
CA ALA A 50 7.90 -6.58 -4.83
C ALA A 50 8.23 -6.11 -6.25
N VAL A 51 9.44 -5.63 -6.52
CA VAL A 51 9.81 -5.03 -7.82
C VAL A 51 9.64 -6.01 -8.98
N PRO A 52 10.26 -7.21 -8.99
CA PRO A 52 10.04 -8.19 -10.05
C PRO A 52 8.58 -8.65 -10.14
N THR A 53 7.90 -8.79 -9.00
CA THR A 53 6.50 -9.22 -8.96
C THR A 53 5.59 -8.19 -9.63
N LEU A 54 5.74 -6.89 -9.31
CA LEU A 54 4.95 -5.82 -9.93
C LEU A 54 5.29 -5.62 -11.40
N THR A 55 6.57 -5.75 -11.79
CA THR A 55 6.97 -5.70 -13.20
C THR A 55 6.26 -6.79 -14.00
N ALA A 56 6.26 -8.02 -13.49
CA ALA A 56 5.58 -9.13 -14.14
C ALA A 56 4.05 -8.96 -14.14
N ALA A 57 3.45 -8.46 -13.04
CA ALA A 57 2.03 -8.14 -12.97
C ALA A 57 1.62 -7.05 -13.97
N ALA A 58 2.47 -6.04 -14.19
CA ALA A 58 2.24 -4.98 -15.15
C ALA A 58 2.11 -5.49 -16.59
N VAL A 59 2.89 -6.52 -16.95
CA VAL A 59 2.83 -7.19 -18.27
C VAL A 59 1.59 -8.09 -18.41
N GLU A 60 1.10 -8.64 -17.30
CA GLU A 60 -0.03 -9.59 -17.29
C GLU A 60 -1.40 -8.90 -17.18
N THR A 61 -1.46 -7.59 -16.93
CA THR A 61 -2.68 -6.83 -16.70
C THR A 61 -2.71 -5.56 -17.57
N GLU A 62 -3.90 -5.04 -17.87
CA GLU A 62 -4.06 -3.90 -18.78
C GLU A 62 -4.71 -2.67 -18.13
N ARG A 63 -5.58 -2.85 -17.12
CA ARG A 63 -6.42 -1.78 -16.56
C ARG A 63 -6.24 -1.55 -15.07
N ILE A 64 -6.10 -2.63 -14.30
CA ILE A 64 -6.04 -2.56 -12.83
C ILE A 64 -4.85 -1.72 -12.36
N GLY A 65 -5.08 -0.85 -11.38
CA GLY A 65 -3.99 -0.15 -10.71
C GLY A 65 -3.08 -1.15 -9.98
N LEU A 66 -1.77 -0.94 -10.04
CA LEU A 66 -0.78 -1.84 -9.44
C LEU A 66 0.00 -1.12 -8.35
N GLY A 67 0.22 -1.75 -7.21
CA GLY A 67 0.96 -1.08 -6.16
C GLY A 67 1.70 -1.97 -5.18
N VAL A 68 2.56 -1.34 -4.42
CA VAL A 68 3.24 -1.94 -3.28
C VAL A 68 2.71 -1.35 -1.97
N LEU A 69 2.45 -2.19 -0.98
CA LEU A 69 2.07 -1.76 0.37
C LEU A 69 2.92 -2.49 1.42
N VAL A 70 4.02 -1.86 1.83
CA VAL A 70 4.59 -0.58 1.45
C VAL A 70 6.10 -0.71 1.23
N ALA A 71 6.69 0.05 0.29
CA ALA A 71 8.14 0.22 0.22
C ALA A 71 8.62 1.03 1.43
N SER A 72 9.81 0.69 1.95
CA SER A 72 10.32 1.30 3.18
C SER A 72 11.82 1.55 3.15
N PRO A 73 12.30 2.47 4.01
CA PRO A 73 13.74 2.72 4.23
C PRO A 73 14.54 1.47 4.62
N ASN A 74 13.88 0.45 5.15
CA ASN A 74 14.54 -0.78 5.57
C ASN A 74 15.20 -1.55 4.43
N LEU A 75 14.65 -1.45 3.21
CA LEU A 75 14.99 -2.35 2.11
C LEU A 75 15.86 -1.70 1.04
N ARG A 76 15.66 -0.44 0.72
CA ARG A 76 16.42 0.20 -0.36
C ARG A 76 16.54 1.72 -0.21
N HIS A 77 17.56 2.27 -0.85
CA HIS A 77 17.78 3.71 -0.92
C HIS A 77 16.76 4.36 -1.88
N PRO A 78 16.31 5.61 -1.63
CA PRO A 78 15.35 6.33 -2.51
C PRO A 78 15.75 6.40 -3.97
N VAL A 79 17.04 6.55 -4.27
CA VAL A 79 17.55 6.62 -5.66
C VAL A 79 17.28 5.33 -6.42
N TYR A 80 17.53 4.16 -5.81
CA TYR A 80 17.23 2.88 -6.45
C TYR A 80 15.72 2.68 -6.59
N LEU A 81 14.96 3.02 -5.55
CA LEU A 81 13.50 2.94 -5.60
C LEU A 81 12.93 3.79 -6.74
N ALA A 82 13.41 5.02 -6.91
CA ALA A 82 12.93 5.90 -7.97
C ALA A 82 13.17 5.32 -9.36
N LYS A 83 14.32 4.68 -9.59
CA LYS A 83 14.62 4.00 -10.88
C LYS A 83 13.71 2.79 -11.10
N ASP A 84 13.47 1.97 -10.08
CA ASP A 84 12.53 0.86 -10.16
C ASP A 84 11.11 1.36 -10.48
N VAL A 85 10.67 2.41 -9.79
CA VAL A 85 9.34 3.02 -9.94
C VAL A 85 9.11 3.56 -11.34
N THR A 86 10.07 4.32 -11.89
CA THR A 86 9.93 4.84 -13.26
C THR A 86 9.85 3.73 -14.29
N ALA A 87 10.63 2.65 -14.12
CA ALA A 87 10.59 1.51 -15.01
C ALA A 87 9.25 0.74 -14.94
N ILE A 88 8.74 0.51 -13.72
CA ILE A 88 7.44 -0.18 -13.55
C ILE A 88 6.30 0.71 -14.06
N ASP A 89 6.35 2.02 -13.84
CA ASP A 89 5.32 2.97 -14.31
C ASP A 89 5.23 2.98 -15.85
N ASP A 90 6.38 2.95 -16.53
CA ASP A 90 6.46 2.84 -17.98
C ASP A 90 5.87 1.51 -18.48
N ILE A 91 6.32 0.38 -17.93
CA ILE A 91 5.82 -0.96 -18.29
C ILE A 91 4.31 -1.10 -17.99
N ALA A 92 3.84 -0.49 -16.90
CA ALA A 92 2.44 -0.51 -16.51
C ALA A 92 1.57 0.48 -17.28
N GLY A 93 2.14 1.31 -18.16
CA GLY A 93 1.37 2.35 -18.89
C GLY A 93 0.71 3.37 -17.97
N GLY A 94 1.39 3.79 -16.88
CA GLY A 94 0.90 4.81 -15.95
C GLY A 94 -0.12 4.30 -14.93
N ARG A 95 -0.10 3.01 -14.55
CA ARG A 95 -1.01 2.41 -13.57
C ARG A 95 -0.39 2.17 -12.19
N LEU A 96 0.90 2.52 -12.01
CA LEU A 96 1.59 2.27 -10.75
C LEU A 96 1.16 3.23 -9.64
N ILE A 97 0.99 2.72 -8.44
CA ILE A 97 0.77 3.47 -7.19
C ILE A 97 1.88 3.07 -6.22
N LEU A 98 2.63 4.04 -5.73
CA LEU A 98 3.75 3.79 -4.82
C LEU A 98 3.32 3.91 -3.37
N GLY A 99 3.16 2.77 -2.70
CA GLY A 99 2.96 2.75 -1.26
C GLY A 99 4.28 2.94 -0.50
N LEU A 100 4.29 3.86 0.45
CA LEU A 100 5.44 4.24 1.26
C LEU A 100 5.13 4.12 2.75
N GLY A 101 6.04 3.54 3.52
CA GLY A 101 5.91 3.38 4.97
C GLY A 101 7.26 3.44 5.69
N SER A 102 7.23 3.76 6.99
CA SER A 102 8.45 3.94 7.79
C SER A 102 9.23 2.63 8.05
N GLY A 103 8.68 1.49 7.66
CA GLY A 103 9.17 0.19 8.10
C GLY A 103 8.80 -0.11 9.56
N ALA A 104 8.49 -1.36 9.86
CA ALA A 104 8.19 -1.80 11.23
C ALA A 104 9.45 -2.31 11.93
N GLU A 105 9.40 -2.42 13.25
CA GLU A 105 10.28 -3.30 14.01
C GLU A 105 9.92 -4.74 13.66
N GLY A 106 10.91 -5.55 13.39
CA GLY A 106 10.68 -6.93 13.03
C GLY A 106 11.77 -7.50 12.13
N PHE A 107 11.46 -8.54 11.40
CA PHE A 107 12.44 -9.35 10.68
C PHE A 107 13.29 -8.56 9.70
N ASP A 108 12.69 -7.69 8.87
CA ASP A 108 13.44 -6.91 7.89
C ASP A 108 14.39 -5.89 8.52
N SER A 109 14.04 -5.39 9.72
CA SER A 109 14.80 -4.32 10.36
C SER A 109 16.19 -4.75 10.84
N THR A 110 16.43 -6.05 10.98
CA THR A 110 17.70 -6.62 11.48
C THR A 110 18.42 -7.49 10.48
N MET A 111 17.81 -7.84 9.34
CA MET A 111 18.43 -8.73 8.35
C MET A 111 19.68 -8.13 7.72
N THR A 112 19.70 -6.82 7.51
CA THR A 112 20.79 -6.10 6.85
C THR A 112 21.56 -5.18 7.81
N ARG A 113 21.23 -5.19 9.09
CA ARG A 113 21.89 -4.36 10.11
C ARG A 113 21.93 -5.06 11.48
N ARG A 114 22.93 -4.72 12.28
CA ARG A 114 23.11 -5.32 13.62
C ARG A 114 22.06 -4.83 14.61
N THR A 115 21.66 -3.57 14.54
CA THR A 115 20.74 -2.93 15.47
C THR A 115 19.59 -2.27 14.71
N PRO A 116 18.33 -2.53 15.08
CA PRO A 116 17.20 -1.84 14.47
C PRO A 116 17.25 -0.34 14.81
N TRP A 117 16.74 0.48 13.90
CA TRP A 117 16.61 1.90 14.16
C TRP A 117 15.59 2.17 15.28
N SER A 118 15.88 3.16 16.12
CA SER A 118 14.91 3.67 17.09
C SER A 118 13.66 4.20 16.37
N ARG A 119 12.54 4.29 17.09
CA ARG A 119 11.28 4.87 16.56
C ARG A 119 11.50 6.28 15.99
N ARG A 120 12.29 7.11 16.69
CA ARG A 120 12.63 8.46 16.25
C ARG A 120 13.41 8.43 14.95
N GLU A 121 14.46 7.64 14.87
CA GLU A 121 15.31 7.53 13.69
C GLU A 121 14.53 6.99 12.48
N ARG A 122 13.67 5.99 12.67
CA ARG A 122 12.78 5.51 11.59
C ARG A 122 11.88 6.60 11.04
N THR A 123 11.33 7.44 11.92
CA THR A 123 10.48 8.55 11.49
C THR A 123 11.28 9.59 10.71
N GLU A 124 12.46 10.00 11.20
CA GLU A 124 13.33 10.97 10.53
C GLU A 124 13.79 10.44 9.15
N ARG A 125 14.20 9.17 9.09
CA ARG A 125 14.54 8.51 7.81
C ARG A 125 13.37 8.47 6.85
N PHE A 126 12.18 8.17 7.34
CA PHE A 126 10.99 8.09 6.50
C PHE A 126 10.61 9.44 5.90
N GLU A 127 10.72 10.51 6.66
CA GLU A 127 10.49 11.87 6.16
C GLU A 127 11.45 12.24 5.02
N GLU A 128 12.75 12.00 5.20
CA GLU A 128 13.72 12.21 4.13
C GLU A 128 13.49 11.27 2.94
N TYR A 129 13.12 10.01 3.22
CA TYR A 129 12.83 9.01 2.19
C TYR A 129 11.70 9.46 1.27
N VAL A 130 10.59 9.93 1.83
CA VAL A 130 9.45 10.43 1.04
C VAL A 130 9.82 11.67 0.25
N ARG A 131 10.47 12.65 0.90
CA ARG A 131 10.87 13.91 0.25
C ARG A 131 11.86 13.67 -0.90
N LEU A 132 12.90 12.88 -0.66
CA LEU A 132 13.86 12.58 -1.71
C LEU A 132 13.23 11.77 -2.85
N THR A 133 12.36 10.80 -2.56
CA THR A 133 11.64 10.04 -3.59
C THR A 133 10.74 10.97 -4.41
N ASP A 134 10.04 11.92 -3.77
CA ASP A 134 9.21 12.92 -4.48
C ASP A 134 10.05 13.76 -5.45
N LEU A 135 11.19 14.26 -5.01
CA LEU A 135 12.11 15.06 -5.85
C LEU A 135 12.64 14.24 -7.04
N LEU A 136 13.14 13.02 -6.78
CA LEU A 136 13.69 12.13 -7.80
C LEU A 136 12.69 11.75 -8.89
N LEU A 137 11.40 11.65 -8.56
CA LEU A 137 10.36 11.28 -9.51
C LEU A 137 9.75 12.48 -10.26
N ARG A 138 10.03 13.72 -9.79
CA ARG A 138 9.49 14.96 -10.39
C ARG A 138 10.52 15.78 -11.15
N GLN A 139 11.79 15.65 -10.79
CA GLN A 139 12.86 16.49 -11.31
C GLN A 139 13.80 15.71 -12.22
N PRO A 140 14.21 16.28 -13.35
CA PRO A 140 15.17 15.66 -14.26
C PRO A 140 16.54 15.41 -13.60
N VAL A 141 16.98 16.32 -12.73
CA VAL A 141 18.23 16.22 -11.97
C VAL A 141 17.96 16.58 -10.52
N THR A 142 18.40 15.74 -9.60
CA THR A 142 18.18 15.92 -8.16
C THR A 142 19.50 15.89 -7.41
N THR A 143 19.74 16.96 -6.65
CA THR A 143 20.76 17.01 -5.59
C THR A 143 20.07 17.15 -4.24
N PHE A 144 20.43 16.31 -3.28
CA PHE A 144 19.86 16.28 -1.95
C PHE A 144 20.95 15.96 -0.93
N ASP A 145 21.09 16.78 0.08
CA ASP A 145 22.03 16.60 1.19
C ASP A 145 21.25 16.52 2.50
N GLY A 146 20.77 15.32 2.83
CA GLY A 146 20.02 15.03 4.03
C GLY A 146 20.89 14.42 5.12
N ARG A 147 20.33 14.27 6.30
CA ARG A 147 20.98 13.60 7.43
C ARG A 147 21.15 12.10 7.19
N HIS A 148 20.20 11.48 6.49
CA HIS A 148 20.10 10.04 6.32
C HIS A 148 20.31 9.59 4.87
N TYR A 149 20.06 10.46 3.91
CA TYR A 149 20.21 10.18 2.49
C TYR A 149 20.90 11.30 1.77
N VAL A 150 21.73 10.93 0.81
CA VAL A 150 22.41 11.86 -0.09
C VAL A 150 22.11 11.45 -1.53
N ALA A 151 21.85 12.43 -2.37
CA ALA A 151 21.79 12.28 -3.82
C ALA A 151 22.63 13.40 -4.44
N ASN A 152 23.58 13.05 -5.30
CA ASN A 152 24.46 14.03 -5.93
C ASN A 152 24.24 13.99 -7.45
N GLU A 153 23.64 15.03 -8.00
CA GLU A 153 23.33 15.20 -9.43
C GLU A 153 22.69 13.95 -10.05
N VAL A 154 21.71 13.36 -9.35
CA VAL A 154 21.05 12.13 -9.85
C VAL A 154 20.15 12.48 -11.04
N HIS A 155 20.49 11.95 -12.20
CA HIS A 155 19.69 12.08 -13.41
C HIS A 155 18.54 11.05 -13.43
N SER A 156 17.29 11.54 -13.44
CA SER A 156 16.05 10.76 -13.33
C SER A 156 15.36 10.54 -14.70
N TYR A 157 16.14 10.34 -15.74
CA TYR A 157 15.58 10.01 -17.05
C TYR A 157 15.40 8.49 -17.24
N PRO A 158 14.26 8.04 -17.87
CA PRO A 158 13.06 8.84 -18.13
C PRO A 158 12.37 9.24 -16.82
N LEU A 159 11.54 10.27 -16.84
CA LEU A 159 10.59 10.57 -15.76
C LEU A 159 9.40 9.61 -15.83
N CYS A 160 8.53 9.62 -14.80
CA CYS A 160 7.30 8.84 -14.79
C CYS A 160 6.39 9.20 -15.97
N GLN A 161 5.64 8.23 -16.49
CA GLN A 161 4.54 8.49 -17.40
C GLN A 161 3.43 9.31 -16.76
N GLN A 162 3.13 9.00 -15.49
CA GLN A 162 2.20 9.76 -14.68
C GLN A 162 2.80 11.11 -14.27
N GLN A 163 2.02 12.19 -14.37
CA GLN A 163 2.46 13.55 -14.03
C GLN A 163 1.71 14.08 -12.80
N PRO A 164 2.39 14.79 -11.90
CA PRO A 164 3.84 15.13 -11.89
C PRO A 164 4.74 13.96 -11.52
N ARG A 165 4.20 12.85 -11.05
CA ARG A 165 4.82 11.54 -10.73
C ARG A 165 3.75 10.51 -10.40
N VAL A 166 4.13 9.26 -10.15
CA VAL A 166 3.22 8.21 -9.64
C VAL A 166 2.55 8.66 -8.33
N PRO A 167 1.26 8.31 -8.11
CA PRO A 167 0.57 8.59 -6.85
C PRO A 167 1.26 7.91 -5.67
N PHE A 168 1.42 8.63 -4.55
CA PHE A 168 1.93 8.06 -3.31
C PHE A 168 0.80 7.62 -2.40
N ALA A 169 0.91 6.40 -1.87
CA ALA A 169 0.05 5.85 -0.83
C ALA A 169 0.86 5.78 0.47
N ILE A 170 0.69 6.76 1.37
CA ILE A 170 1.54 6.94 2.55
C ILE A 170 0.89 6.28 3.78
N ALA A 171 1.55 5.25 4.32
CA ALA A 171 1.11 4.56 5.51
C ALA A 171 1.54 5.32 6.77
N ALA A 172 0.58 5.79 7.53
CA ALA A 172 0.79 6.61 8.72
C ALA A 172 -0.26 6.39 9.80
N ALA A 173 0.20 6.36 11.06
CA ALA A 173 -0.67 6.33 12.25
C ALA A 173 -0.38 7.48 13.23
N GLY A 174 0.80 8.09 13.19
CA GLY A 174 1.22 9.17 14.08
C GLY A 174 1.20 10.53 13.40
N ILE A 175 1.19 11.60 14.20
CA ILE A 175 1.06 13.00 13.76
C ILE A 175 2.05 13.37 12.64
N ARG A 176 3.34 13.04 12.78
CA ARG A 176 4.36 13.34 11.75
C ARG A 176 4.08 12.62 10.44
N GLY A 177 3.66 11.36 10.51
CA GLY A 177 3.29 10.57 9.33
C GLY A 177 2.00 11.07 8.68
N MET A 178 0.99 11.49 9.47
CA MET A 178 -0.24 12.10 8.95
C MET A 178 0.06 13.40 8.19
N ARG A 179 0.97 14.24 8.73
CA ARG A 179 1.42 15.44 8.03
C ARG A 179 2.10 15.10 6.70
N LEU A 180 2.95 14.07 6.69
CA LEU A 180 3.62 13.60 5.47
C LEU A 180 2.61 13.10 4.42
N ALA A 181 1.57 12.37 4.87
CA ALA A 181 0.46 11.95 4.01
C ALA A 181 -0.33 13.15 3.47
N ALA A 182 -0.57 14.17 4.29
CA ALA A 182 -1.22 15.40 3.88
C ALA A 182 -0.38 16.21 2.87
N GLU A 183 0.94 16.28 3.04
CA GLU A 183 1.84 17.02 2.15
C GLU A 183 2.08 16.31 0.80
N HIS A 184 2.27 14.98 0.81
CA HIS A 184 2.77 14.24 -0.35
C HIS A 184 1.84 13.12 -0.85
N GLY A 185 0.88 12.65 -0.05
CA GLY A 185 0.05 11.49 -0.38
C GLY A 185 -1.07 11.80 -1.36
N SER A 186 -1.28 10.95 -2.35
CA SER A 186 -2.57 10.83 -3.06
C SER A 186 -3.53 9.95 -2.24
N TYR A 187 -2.95 9.04 -1.46
CA TYR A 187 -3.65 8.17 -0.52
C TYR A 187 -2.98 8.23 0.85
N TRP A 188 -3.77 8.27 1.89
CA TRP A 188 -3.35 7.85 3.21
C TRP A 188 -3.74 6.40 3.44
N VAL A 189 -2.84 5.61 4.04
CA VAL A 189 -3.02 4.17 4.24
C VAL A 189 -3.06 3.84 5.73
N THR A 190 -4.03 3.03 6.13
CA THR A 190 -4.16 2.48 7.47
C THR A 190 -4.47 0.99 7.44
N THR A 191 -4.10 0.30 8.52
CA THR A 191 -4.51 -1.08 8.83
C THR A 191 -5.52 -1.13 9.99
N GLY A 192 -6.12 0.00 10.34
CA GLY A 192 -6.92 0.17 11.54
C GLY A 192 -6.03 0.27 12.77
N GLU A 193 -5.97 -0.74 13.60
CA GLU A 193 -5.17 -0.78 14.83
C GLU A 193 -3.79 -1.42 14.58
N PRO A 194 -2.71 -0.62 14.39
CA PRO A 194 -1.43 -1.12 13.88
C PRO A 194 -0.70 -2.09 14.81
N ASN A 195 -1.02 -2.09 16.10
CA ASN A 195 -0.38 -2.95 17.10
C ASN A 195 -1.20 -4.22 17.41
N ARG A 196 -2.36 -4.39 16.82
CA ARG A 196 -3.21 -5.54 17.05
C ARG A 196 -2.76 -6.71 16.19
N LEU A 197 -2.29 -7.77 16.85
CA LEU A 197 -1.81 -8.99 16.17
C LEU A 197 -2.88 -10.09 16.10
N VAL A 198 -4.00 -9.90 16.80
CA VAL A 198 -5.09 -10.88 16.89
C VAL A 198 -6.26 -10.37 16.07
N SER A 199 -6.83 -11.26 15.27
CA SER A 199 -8.04 -10.97 14.50
C SER A 199 -9.20 -10.59 15.44
N ALA A 200 -9.91 -9.54 15.08
CA ALA A 200 -11.14 -9.11 15.76
C ALA A 200 -12.20 -8.77 14.72
N PRO A 201 -13.49 -8.83 15.08
CA PRO A 201 -14.55 -8.36 14.23
C PRO A 201 -14.28 -6.94 13.72
N TYR A 202 -14.56 -6.67 12.46
CA TYR A 202 -14.23 -5.40 11.79
C TYR A 202 -14.90 -4.19 12.45
N GLU A 203 -16.03 -4.38 13.15
CA GLU A 203 -16.71 -3.32 13.89
C GLU A 203 -15.83 -2.69 14.97
N GLN A 204 -14.92 -3.46 15.55
CA GLN A 204 -13.99 -2.95 16.57
C GLN A 204 -12.93 -2.00 15.99
N ALA A 205 -12.72 -2.00 14.68
CA ALA A 205 -11.82 -1.05 14.02
C ALA A 205 -12.48 0.33 13.79
N LEU A 206 -13.82 0.42 13.74
CA LEU A 206 -14.53 1.64 13.36
C LEU A 206 -14.21 2.87 14.22
N PRO A 207 -14.15 2.81 15.57
CA PRO A 207 -13.79 3.96 16.38
C PRO A 207 -12.38 4.48 16.09
N VAL A 208 -11.42 3.56 15.91
CA VAL A 208 -10.04 3.90 15.60
C VAL A 208 -9.93 4.53 14.21
N LEU A 209 -10.65 4.01 13.23
CA LEU A 209 -10.68 4.56 11.87
C LEU A 209 -11.22 5.98 11.85
N ARG A 210 -12.34 6.26 12.53
CA ARG A 210 -12.89 7.63 12.63
C ARG A 210 -11.88 8.60 13.25
N GLN A 211 -11.26 8.22 14.36
CA GLN A 211 -10.21 9.04 14.99
C GLN A 211 -9.02 9.29 14.07
N GLN A 212 -8.59 8.29 13.30
CA GLN A 212 -7.49 8.43 12.35
C GLN A 212 -7.87 9.32 11.15
N VAL A 213 -9.10 9.24 10.67
CA VAL A 213 -9.62 10.10 9.60
C VAL A 213 -9.66 11.56 10.07
N GLU A 214 -10.19 11.83 11.26
CA GLU A 214 -10.17 13.18 11.86
C GLU A 214 -8.74 13.74 12.00
N ALA A 215 -7.78 12.89 12.42
CA ALA A 215 -6.37 13.29 12.52
C ALA A 215 -5.75 13.61 11.15
N LEU A 216 -6.10 12.88 10.09
CA LEU A 216 -5.67 13.17 8.73
C LEU A 216 -6.28 14.50 8.23
N GLU A 217 -7.58 14.71 8.44
CA GLU A 217 -8.27 15.93 8.04
C GLU A 217 -7.64 17.17 8.70
N LYS A 218 -7.37 17.08 10.00
CA LYS A 218 -6.65 18.13 10.72
C LYS A 218 -5.26 18.38 10.13
N ALA A 219 -4.50 17.34 9.83
CA ALA A 219 -3.18 17.47 9.21
C ALA A 219 -3.25 18.12 7.82
N CYS A 220 -4.29 17.80 7.02
CA CYS A 220 -4.52 18.44 5.72
C CYS A 220 -4.79 19.94 5.88
N VAL A 221 -5.67 20.32 6.81
CA VAL A 221 -5.95 21.74 7.10
C VAL A 221 -4.69 22.50 7.55
N GLU A 222 -3.87 21.89 8.41
CA GLU A 222 -2.60 22.50 8.89
C GLU A 222 -1.60 22.77 7.75
N VAL A 223 -1.63 22.00 6.67
CA VAL A 223 -0.76 22.23 5.49
C VAL A 223 -1.47 22.98 4.36
N GLY A 224 -2.68 23.45 4.58
CA GLY A 224 -3.47 24.22 3.59
C GLY A 224 -4.02 23.36 2.44
N ARG A 225 -4.25 22.07 2.65
CA ARG A 225 -4.75 21.13 1.66
C ARG A 225 -6.21 20.74 1.95
N ASP A 226 -7.04 20.65 0.90
CA ASP A 226 -8.37 20.10 1.03
C ASP A 226 -8.31 18.59 1.37
N PRO A 227 -8.85 18.14 2.52
CA PRO A 227 -8.87 16.74 2.92
C PRO A 227 -9.55 15.80 1.92
N ALA A 228 -10.50 16.29 1.12
CA ALA A 228 -11.19 15.50 0.10
C ALA A 228 -10.27 15.05 -1.04
N THR A 229 -9.11 15.70 -1.21
CA THR A 229 -8.11 15.35 -2.24
C THR A 229 -7.19 14.19 -1.84
N VAL A 230 -7.30 13.70 -0.61
CA VAL A 230 -6.52 12.55 -0.11
C VAL A 230 -7.45 11.35 0.07
N ALA A 231 -7.28 10.35 -0.74
CA ALA A 231 -8.00 9.09 -0.60
C ALA A 231 -7.59 8.36 0.69
N ARG A 232 -8.52 7.66 1.31
CA ARG A 232 -8.33 6.99 2.61
C ARG A 232 -8.43 5.49 2.41
N LEU A 233 -7.27 4.82 2.32
CA LEU A 233 -7.15 3.41 2.01
C LEU A 233 -7.00 2.57 3.27
N LEU A 234 -7.96 1.68 3.51
CA LEU A 234 -7.90 0.67 4.56
C LEU A 234 -7.45 -0.67 3.98
N ILE A 235 -6.37 -1.23 4.54
CA ILE A 235 -5.98 -2.61 4.28
C ILE A 235 -6.53 -3.50 5.41
N CYS A 236 -7.38 -4.45 5.07
CA CYS A 236 -7.77 -5.49 6.00
C CYS A 236 -6.62 -6.47 6.20
N GLY A 237 -5.86 -6.22 7.26
CA GLY A 237 -4.81 -7.11 7.74
C GLY A 237 -5.35 -8.16 8.71
N PRO A 238 -4.47 -8.90 9.40
CA PRO A 238 -4.87 -9.89 10.41
C PRO A 238 -5.69 -9.30 11.57
N SER A 239 -5.64 -7.98 11.76
CA SER A 239 -6.38 -7.28 12.83
C SER A 239 -7.85 -6.99 12.51
N VAL A 240 -8.26 -7.13 11.25
CA VAL A 240 -9.65 -6.85 10.79
C VAL A 240 -10.20 -8.13 10.18
N GLY A 241 -10.93 -8.90 11.00
CA GLY A 241 -11.48 -10.20 10.63
C GLY A 241 -12.94 -10.13 10.17
N GLY A 242 -13.41 -11.22 9.58
CA GLY A 242 -14.82 -11.41 9.25
C GLY A 242 -15.26 -10.88 7.89
N VAL A 243 -14.47 -10.01 7.26
CA VAL A 243 -14.88 -9.27 6.03
C VAL A 243 -15.07 -10.17 4.78
N LEU A 244 -14.48 -11.35 4.76
CA LEU A 244 -14.62 -12.32 3.67
C LEU A 244 -15.29 -13.64 4.12
N GLU A 245 -16.09 -13.61 5.18
CA GLU A 245 -16.90 -14.77 5.58
C GLU A 245 -18.04 -15.03 4.59
N SER A 246 -18.61 -13.97 4.02
CA SER A 246 -19.63 -14.01 2.98
C SER A 246 -19.65 -12.72 2.16
N PRO A 247 -20.29 -12.67 0.98
CA PRO A 247 -20.53 -11.43 0.25
C PRO A 247 -21.27 -10.39 1.09
N ALA A 248 -22.28 -10.79 1.84
CA ALA A 248 -23.03 -9.89 2.72
C ALA A 248 -22.15 -9.25 3.80
N ALA A 249 -21.22 -10.00 4.42
CA ALA A 249 -20.27 -9.49 5.37
C ALA A 249 -19.30 -8.47 4.73
N PHE A 250 -18.86 -8.74 3.49
CA PHE A 250 -18.00 -7.82 2.74
C PHE A 250 -18.69 -6.47 2.50
N PHE A 251 -19.93 -6.49 2.01
CA PHE A 251 -20.67 -5.26 1.70
C PHE A 251 -21.12 -4.50 2.95
N ASP A 252 -21.47 -5.20 4.03
CA ASP A 252 -21.74 -4.54 5.31
C ASP A 252 -20.49 -3.85 5.86
N ALA A 253 -19.35 -4.54 5.86
CA ALA A 253 -18.07 -3.95 6.26
C ALA A 253 -17.71 -2.73 5.38
N ALA A 254 -17.85 -2.85 4.06
CA ALA A 254 -17.58 -1.75 3.13
C ALA A 254 -18.48 -0.54 3.39
N GLY A 255 -19.77 -0.74 3.66
CA GLY A 255 -20.72 0.33 4.04
C GLY A 255 -20.28 1.04 5.31
N ARG A 256 -20.00 0.30 6.39
CA ARG A 256 -19.57 0.85 7.66
C ARG A 256 -18.21 1.57 7.60
N PHE A 257 -17.27 1.04 6.79
CA PHE A 257 -15.99 1.72 6.56
C PHE A 257 -16.18 3.01 5.74
N ALA A 258 -17.09 3.02 4.76
CA ALA A 258 -17.43 4.25 4.04
C ALA A 258 -18.01 5.32 4.99
N GLU A 259 -18.92 4.95 5.89
CA GLU A 259 -19.45 5.83 6.94
C GLU A 259 -18.37 6.32 7.92
N ALA A 260 -17.31 5.54 8.12
CA ALA A 260 -16.13 5.94 8.89
C ALA A 260 -15.15 6.82 8.09
N GLY A 261 -15.46 7.15 6.83
CA GLY A 261 -14.68 8.03 5.98
C GLY A 261 -13.64 7.33 5.11
N ILE A 262 -13.61 6.00 5.03
CA ILE A 262 -12.73 5.24 4.14
C ILE A 262 -13.24 5.33 2.70
N THR A 263 -12.33 5.55 1.75
CA THR A 263 -12.65 5.67 0.32
C THR A 263 -12.21 4.46 -0.49
N ASP A 264 -11.22 3.73 0.00
CA ASP A 264 -10.60 2.58 -0.65
C ASP A 264 -10.47 1.41 0.35
N PHE A 265 -11.06 0.30 0.00
CA PHE A 265 -11.12 -0.88 0.85
C PHE A 265 -10.35 -2.03 0.20
N VAL A 266 -9.24 -2.45 0.83
CA VAL A 266 -8.35 -3.49 0.33
C VAL A 266 -8.47 -4.74 1.18
N VAL A 267 -8.89 -5.86 0.55
CA VAL A 267 -8.95 -7.17 1.19
C VAL A 267 -7.77 -8.06 0.76
N GLN A 268 -7.49 -9.09 1.53
CA GLN A 268 -6.46 -10.06 1.18
C GLN A 268 -6.98 -11.06 0.16
N TRP A 269 -6.15 -11.47 -0.80
CA TRP A 269 -6.44 -12.65 -1.59
C TRP A 269 -6.54 -13.88 -0.67
N PRO A 270 -7.67 -14.62 -0.67
CA PRO A 270 -7.87 -15.74 0.24
C PRO A 270 -6.83 -16.82 0.06
N ARG A 271 -6.34 -17.35 1.19
CA ARG A 271 -5.34 -18.41 1.24
C ARG A 271 -5.95 -19.70 1.84
N PRO A 272 -5.39 -20.87 1.53
CA PRO A 272 -5.87 -22.12 2.12
C PRO A 272 -5.49 -22.27 3.61
N CYS A 273 -4.60 -21.38 4.12
CA CYS A 273 -4.12 -21.43 5.51
C CYS A 273 -3.85 -20.03 6.07
N GLU A 274 -3.74 -19.94 7.38
CA GLU A 274 -3.37 -18.69 8.08
C GLU A 274 -1.95 -18.19 7.72
N PRO A 275 -1.71 -16.89 7.78
CA PRO A 275 -2.71 -15.82 7.90
C PRO A 275 -3.51 -15.66 6.60
N PHE A 276 -4.69 -15.03 6.69
CA PHE A 276 -5.59 -14.75 5.55
C PHE A 276 -6.27 -15.97 4.96
N SER A 277 -6.56 -16.97 5.81
CA SER A 277 -7.35 -18.12 5.39
C SER A 277 -8.74 -17.69 4.90
N GLY A 278 -9.20 -18.30 3.82
CA GLY A 278 -10.50 -17.98 3.24
C GLY A 278 -10.76 -18.76 1.96
N LYS A 279 -11.92 -18.49 1.37
CA LYS A 279 -12.41 -19.17 0.16
C LYS A 279 -12.43 -18.18 -1.01
N VAL A 280 -11.81 -18.54 -2.12
CA VAL A 280 -11.80 -17.70 -3.34
C VAL A 280 -13.21 -17.54 -3.90
N GLU A 281 -14.08 -18.54 -3.72
CA GLU A 281 -15.48 -18.52 -4.15
C GLU A 281 -16.29 -17.39 -3.50
N VAL A 282 -15.93 -16.96 -2.29
CA VAL A 282 -16.55 -15.77 -1.67
C VAL A 282 -16.12 -14.51 -2.41
N LEU A 283 -14.84 -14.41 -2.76
CA LEU A 283 -14.32 -13.27 -3.52
C LEU A 283 -14.94 -13.19 -4.92
N GLU A 284 -15.15 -14.34 -5.58
CA GLU A 284 -15.83 -14.42 -6.87
C GLU A 284 -17.28 -13.90 -6.80
N LYS A 285 -18.02 -14.31 -5.78
CA LYS A 285 -19.39 -13.81 -5.56
C LYS A 285 -19.43 -12.33 -5.23
N VAL A 286 -18.45 -11.81 -4.50
CA VAL A 286 -18.28 -10.36 -4.28
C VAL A 286 -18.08 -9.66 -5.62
N ALA A 287 -17.21 -10.18 -6.49
CA ALA A 287 -16.94 -9.61 -7.82
C ALA A 287 -18.20 -9.60 -8.71
N GLU A 288 -19.00 -10.65 -8.71
CA GLU A 288 -20.28 -10.72 -9.44
C GLU A 288 -21.26 -9.62 -9.00
N GLU A 289 -21.21 -9.22 -7.72
CA GLU A 289 -22.05 -8.15 -7.19
C GLU A 289 -21.46 -6.75 -7.47
N LEU A 290 -20.12 -6.62 -7.57
CA LEU A 290 -19.46 -5.37 -7.95
C LEU A 290 -19.74 -4.97 -9.41
N ASP A 291 -19.85 -5.96 -10.31
CA ASP A 291 -20.09 -5.74 -11.74
C ASP A 291 -21.57 -5.41 -12.07
N ARG A 292 -22.48 -5.54 -11.10
CA ARG A 292 -23.88 -5.14 -11.27
C ARG A 292 -23.97 -3.60 -11.33
N PRO A 293 -24.70 -3.00 -12.30
CA PRO A 293 -24.94 -1.57 -12.29
C PRO A 293 -25.60 -1.21 -10.96
N ARG A 294 -24.93 -0.33 -10.19
CA ARG A 294 -25.47 0.20 -8.94
C ARG A 294 -26.74 0.97 -9.31
N ASN A 295 -27.90 0.42 -8.97
CA ASN A 295 -29.16 1.16 -9.04
C ASN A 295 -28.99 2.40 -8.15
N THR A 296 -28.76 3.55 -8.79
CA THR A 296 -28.72 4.88 -8.17
C THR A 296 -30.12 5.31 -7.74
#